data_f0c84fd084bdae26b924e2f2c24723aa
#
_entry.id   f0c84fd084bdae26b924e2f2c24723aa
#
_cell.length_a   1.000
_cell.length_b   1.000
_cell.length_c   1.000
_cell.angle_alpha   90.00
_cell.angle_beta   90.00
_cell.angle_gamma   90.00
#
_symmetry.space_group_name_H-M   'P 1'
#
loop_
_entity.id
_entity.type
_entity.pdbx_description
1 polymer ?
#
loop_
_entity_poly.entity_id
_entity_poly.type
_entity_poly.pdbx_seq_one_letter_code
_entity_poly.pdbx_strand_id
1 'polypeptide(L)'
;MTGAVVFVDTLFFAALTPLLPHYAQSLGLGKGGAGVLSAAYPAGAFLGAIPSGLVAGRLGVKPTTIVGLTLVGACTILFGLADHAWQLDLARFAQGLASAFSWTGALGWLVAVAPAGRRGQLIGNAFALAVAGALFGPVMGGVASVAGIGWTFGTVGLASFGLVAWAAVTPDVTGEESQSPMHLVHALGDRRILVAGWFVVLPALLFGVVGVLAPLRLAELGFGAVAIGAVFLCSAALEAGNNVLLGRVSDRHGPLLPIIAGLVASIVVASLLPWPSNRFVLAVLVVAAGLSFGTFFTPGMTLLSNLADERGLHFGYASALINIAWAPGQTIGAAGGGALAHATRDAVPYLVLAGICTLTLLALLRSRDV
;
A
#
# COMPACT_ATOMS: atom_id res chain seq x y z
N MET A 1 6.78 -18.48 7.83
CA MET A 1 7.22 -18.21 6.46
C MET A 1 6.32 -17.15 5.80
N THR A 2 5.04 -17.42 5.52
CA THR A 2 4.13 -16.50 4.77
C THR A 2 4.06 -15.08 5.34
N GLY A 3 3.98 -14.93 6.67
CA GLY A 3 4.05 -13.62 7.30
C GLY A 3 5.38 -12.87 7.09
N ALA A 4 6.51 -13.59 7.03
CA ALA A 4 7.80 -12.97 6.73
C ALA A 4 7.87 -12.47 5.27
N VAL A 5 7.20 -13.16 4.34
CA VAL A 5 7.10 -12.74 2.94
C VAL A 5 6.41 -11.39 2.84
N VAL A 6 5.20 -11.26 3.42
CA VAL A 6 4.43 -10.01 3.35
C VAL A 6 5.09 -8.88 4.16
N PHE A 7 5.79 -9.21 5.26
CA PHE A 7 6.59 -8.24 6.02
C PHE A 7 7.69 -7.62 5.17
N VAL A 8 8.51 -8.45 4.52
CA VAL A 8 9.65 -7.98 3.70
C VAL A 8 9.15 -7.17 2.50
N ASP A 9 8.07 -7.59 1.89
CA ASP A 9 7.48 -6.91 0.75
C ASP A 9 6.97 -5.51 1.12
N THR A 10 6.20 -5.37 2.19
CA THR A 10 5.72 -4.06 2.67
C THR A 10 6.83 -3.18 3.24
N LEU A 11 7.87 -3.78 3.81
CA LEU A 11 9.09 -3.07 4.21
C LEU A 11 9.72 -2.35 3.01
N PHE A 12 9.90 -3.05 1.89
CA PHE A 12 10.46 -2.47 0.66
C PHE A 12 9.57 -1.40 0.05
N PHE A 13 8.26 -1.63 0.05
CA PHE A 13 7.31 -0.63 -0.44
C PHE A 13 7.47 0.70 0.30
N ALA A 14 7.46 0.68 1.63
CA ALA A 14 7.45 1.87 2.48
C ALA A 14 8.84 2.52 2.66
N ALA A 15 9.93 1.82 2.35
CA ALA A 15 11.30 2.32 2.51
C ALA A 15 11.66 3.49 1.58
N LEU A 16 10.93 3.67 0.47
CA LEU A 16 11.19 4.75 -0.48
C LEU A 16 10.87 6.13 0.12
N THR A 17 9.84 6.25 0.95
CA THR A 17 9.29 7.54 1.41
C THR A 17 10.35 8.51 1.96
N PRO A 18 11.22 8.13 2.92
CA PRO A 18 12.25 9.04 3.42
C PRO A 18 13.42 9.26 2.46
N LEU A 19 13.58 8.41 1.44
CA LEU A 19 14.62 8.53 0.40
C LEU A 19 14.16 9.38 -0.79
N LEU A 20 12.88 9.64 -0.94
CA LEU A 20 12.32 10.34 -2.08
C LEU A 20 12.93 11.74 -2.29
N PRO A 21 13.16 12.56 -1.24
CA PRO A 21 13.85 13.85 -1.39
C PRO A 21 15.29 13.69 -1.89
N HIS A 22 16.00 12.64 -1.45
CA HIS A 22 17.35 12.35 -1.94
C HIS A 22 17.36 12.11 -3.45
N TYR A 23 16.48 11.24 -3.95
CA TYR A 23 16.39 10.98 -5.38
C TYR A 23 15.88 12.18 -6.18
N ALA A 24 14.94 12.93 -5.63
CA ALA A 24 14.46 14.15 -6.25
C ALA A 24 15.60 15.17 -6.47
N GLN A 25 16.51 15.32 -5.50
CA GLN A 25 17.66 16.22 -5.58
C GLN A 25 18.80 15.65 -6.44
N SER A 26 19.22 14.41 -6.18
CA SER A 26 20.38 13.80 -6.85
C SER A 26 20.17 13.55 -8.34
N LEU A 27 18.95 13.21 -8.75
CA LEU A 27 18.58 12.92 -10.13
C LEU A 27 17.77 14.04 -10.81
N GLY A 28 17.52 15.13 -10.12
CA GLY A 28 16.77 16.29 -10.67
C GLY A 28 15.34 15.96 -11.06
N LEU A 29 14.67 15.03 -10.34
CA LEU A 29 13.36 14.51 -10.76
C LEU A 29 12.20 15.53 -10.67
N GLY A 30 12.33 16.57 -9.88
CA GLY A 30 11.18 17.41 -9.56
C GLY A 30 10.02 16.64 -8.93
N LYS A 31 8.89 17.29 -8.65
CA LYS A 31 7.72 16.67 -8.01
C LYS A 31 7.03 15.63 -8.91
N GLY A 32 7.00 15.89 -10.22
CA GLY A 32 6.42 14.96 -11.20
C GLY A 32 7.20 13.65 -11.29
N GLY A 33 8.52 13.71 -11.43
CA GLY A 33 9.38 12.51 -11.47
C GLY A 33 9.36 11.74 -10.15
N ALA A 34 9.38 12.42 -9.01
CA ALA A 34 9.21 11.80 -7.70
C ALA A 34 7.85 11.08 -7.58
N GLY A 35 6.80 11.68 -8.17
CA GLY A 35 5.48 11.05 -8.28
C GLY A 35 5.50 9.77 -9.11
N VAL A 36 6.18 9.77 -10.27
CA VAL A 36 6.33 8.59 -11.13
C VAL A 36 7.08 7.48 -10.39
N LEU A 37 8.20 7.79 -9.74
CA LEU A 37 8.97 6.82 -8.96
C LEU A 37 8.14 6.17 -7.84
N SER A 38 7.34 6.97 -7.14
CA SER A 38 6.45 6.45 -6.09
C SER A 38 5.28 5.63 -6.65
N ALA A 39 4.77 5.99 -7.83
CA ALA A 39 3.68 5.30 -8.50
C ALA A 39 4.09 3.99 -9.18
N ALA A 40 5.38 3.82 -9.50
CA ALA A 40 5.86 2.67 -10.26
C ALA A 40 5.55 1.33 -9.59
N TYR A 41 5.75 1.23 -8.26
CA TYR A 41 5.45 0.00 -7.53
C TYR A 41 3.94 -0.35 -7.53
N PRO A 42 3.02 0.52 -7.11
CA PRO A 42 1.60 0.18 -7.16
C PRO A 42 1.10 -0.07 -8.60
N ALA A 43 1.66 0.60 -9.62
CA ALA A 43 1.35 0.31 -11.01
C ALA A 43 1.75 -1.12 -11.40
N GLY A 44 2.94 -1.57 -10.99
CA GLY A 44 3.38 -2.95 -11.17
C GLY A 44 2.47 -3.95 -10.43
N ALA A 45 2.10 -3.67 -9.18
CA ALA A 45 1.21 -4.50 -8.38
C ALA A 45 -0.18 -4.63 -9.02
N PHE A 46 -0.71 -3.54 -9.58
CA PHE A 46 -1.96 -3.56 -10.34
C PHE A 46 -1.90 -4.51 -11.55
N LEU A 47 -0.88 -4.38 -12.37
CA LEU A 47 -0.71 -5.23 -13.55
C LEU A 47 -0.41 -6.69 -13.19
N GLY A 48 0.23 -6.93 -12.06
CA GLY A 48 0.51 -8.27 -11.53
C GLY A 48 -0.69 -8.96 -10.86
N ALA A 49 -1.75 -8.22 -10.48
CA ALA A 49 -2.85 -8.74 -9.67
C ALA A 49 -3.57 -9.93 -10.32
N ILE A 50 -3.95 -9.83 -11.58
CA ILE A 50 -4.63 -10.92 -12.31
C ILE A 50 -3.64 -12.03 -12.70
N PRO A 51 -2.48 -11.74 -13.33
CA PRO A 51 -1.50 -12.77 -13.68
C PRO A 51 -1.06 -13.63 -12.49
N SER A 52 -0.83 -13.03 -11.32
CA SER A 52 -0.42 -13.77 -10.12
C SER A 52 -1.48 -14.80 -9.68
N GLY A 53 -2.76 -14.44 -9.73
CA GLY A 53 -3.87 -15.36 -9.44
C GLY A 53 -3.95 -16.50 -10.43
N LEU A 54 -3.77 -16.22 -11.74
CA LEU A 54 -3.76 -17.24 -12.79
C LEU A 54 -2.59 -18.21 -12.66
N VAL A 55 -1.40 -17.69 -12.33
CA VAL A 55 -0.20 -18.53 -12.11
C VAL A 55 -0.37 -19.38 -10.85
N ALA A 56 -0.88 -18.81 -9.76
CA ALA A 56 -1.16 -19.56 -8.54
C ALA A 56 -2.17 -20.69 -8.76
N GLY A 57 -3.20 -20.44 -9.57
CA GLY A 57 -4.20 -21.47 -9.93
C GLY A 57 -3.66 -22.58 -10.83
N ARG A 58 -2.66 -22.29 -11.69
CA ARG A 58 -2.12 -23.27 -12.65
C ARG A 58 -0.89 -24.01 -12.14
N LEU A 59 0.04 -23.31 -11.53
CA LEU A 59 1.33 -23.82 -11.08
C LEU A 59 1.38 -24.11 -9.59
N GLY A 60 0.37 -23.63 -8.84
CA GLY A 60 0.30 -23.75 -7.38
C GLY A 60 0.89 -22.54 -6.64
N VAL A 61 0.57 -22.49 -5.36
CA VAL A 61 0.93 -21.36 -4.48
C VAL A 61 2.42 -21.29 -4.15
N LYS A 62 3.09 -22.44 -4.03
CA LYS A 62 4.53 -22.54 -3.73
C LYS A 62 5.39 -21.96 -4.85
N PRO A 63 5.28 -22.40 -6.12
CA PRO A 63 6.04 -21.81 -7.22
C PRO A 63 5.76 -20.30 -7.38
N THR A 64 4.50 -19.89 -7.22
CA THR A 64 4.11 -18.48 -7.30
C THR A 64 4.80 -17.64 -6.23
N THR A 65 4.86 -18.13 -4.99
CA THR A 65 5.59 -17.47 -3.89
C THR A 65 7.09 -17.38 -4.18
N ILE A 66 7.70 -18.47 -4.65
CA ILE A 66 9.14 -18.52 -4.95
C ILE A 66 9.50 -17.53 -6.06
N VAL A 67 8.73 -17.52 -7.15
CA VAL A 67 8.94 -16.57 -8.26
C VAL A 67 8.78 -15.12 -7.76
N GLY A 68 7.70 -14.83 -7.03
CA GLY A 68 7.48 -13.50 -6.46
C GLY A 68 8.64 -13.05 -5.58
N LEU A 69 9.04 -13.84 -4.59
CA LEU A 69 10.15 -13.52 -3.68
C LEU A 69 11.50 -13.35 -4.39
N THR A 70 11.80 -14.23 -5.36
CA THR A 70 13.03 -14.14 -6.13
C THR A 70 13.11 -12.82 -6.89
N LEU A 71 12.00 -12.45 -7.55
CA LEU A 71 11.94 -11.19 -8.30
C LEU A 71 11.93 -9.98 -7.37
N VAL A 72 11.21 -10.01 -6.23
CA VAL A 72 11.24 -8.93 -5.22
C VAL A 72 12.66 -8.71 -4.72
N GLY A 73 13.37 -9.80 -4.34
CA GLY A 73 14.77 -9.72 -3.88
C GLY A 73 15.71 -9.15 -4.94
N ALA A 74 15.64 -9.68 -6.18
CA ALA A 74 16.45 -9.21 -7.30
C ALA A 74 16.18 -7.73 -7.63
N CYS A 75 14.91 -7.33 -7.75
CA CYS A 75 14.54 -5.94 -8.03
C CYS A 75 14.94 -4.99 -6.89
N THR A 76 14.96 -5.47 -5.64
CA THR A 76 15.43 -4.70 -4.48
C THR A 76 16.93 -4.44 -4.55
N ILE A 77 17.73 -5.43 -4.94
CA ILE A 77 19.16 -5.26 -5.17
C ILE A 77 19.39 -4.28 -6.34
N LEU A 78 18.68 -4.47 -7.46
CA LEU A 78 18.78 -3.57 -8.62
C LEU A 78 18.40 -2.13 -8.26
N PHE A 79 17.37 -1.93 -7.44
CA PHE A 79 16.99 -0.60 -6.93
C PHE A 79 18.13 0.04 -6.14
N GLY A 80 18.80 -0.74 -5.28
CA GLY A 80 19.94 -0.26 -4.48
C GLY A 80 21.18 0.10 -5.30
N LEU A 81 21.32 -0.44 -6.51
CA LEU A 81 22.42 -0.24 -7.43
C LEU A 81 22.10 0.76 -8.56
N ALA A 82 20.89 1.29 -8.60
CA ALA A 82 20.43 2.15 -9.69
C ALA A 82 20.98 3.58 -9.56
N ASP A 83 21.58 4.06 -10.64
CA ASP A 83 22.17 5.41 -10.74
C ASP A 83 21.35 6.36 -11.61
N HIS A 84 20.31 5.86 -12.29
CA HIS A 84 19.46 6.64 -13.19
C HIS A 84 17.99 6.51 -12.83
N ALA A 85 17.21 7.56 -13.06
CA ALA A 85 15.78 7.59 -12.79
C ALA A 85 15.01 6.42 -13.41
N TRP A 86 15.22 6.14 -14.69
CA TRP A 86 14.52 5.04 -15.38
C TRP A 86 14.84 3.65 -14.79
N GLN A 87 16.05 3.45 -14.24
CA GLN A 87 16.42 2.21 -13.57
C GLN A 87 15.65 2.04 -12.27
N LEU A 88 15.53 3.13 -11.49
CA LEU A 88 14.73 3.18 -10.26
C LEU A 88 13.26 2.90 -10.56
N ASP A 89 12.68 3.58 -11.56
CA ASP A 89 11.30 3.40 -11.98
C ASP A 89 11.02 1.96 -12.42
N LEU A 90 11.91 1.40 -13.25
CA LEU A 90 11.79 0.02 -13.75
C LEU A 90 11.94 -0.99 -12.60
N ALA A 91 12.92 -0.80 -11.70
CA ALA A 91 13.13 -1.68 -10.56
C ALA A 91 11.89 -1.65 -9.63
N ARG A 92 11.33 -0.46 -9.35
CA ARG A 92 10.12 -0.29 -8.55
C ARG A 92 8.89 -0.91 -9.20
N PHE A 93 8.73 -0.72 -10.51
CA PHE A 93 7.63 -1.33 -11.25
C PHE A 93 7.71 -2.86 -11.24
N ALA A 94 8.89 -3.41 -11.55
CA ALA A 94 9.11 -4.85 -11.51
C ALA A 94 8.96 -5.42 -10.09
N GLN A 95 9.40 -4.69 -9.06
CA GLN A 95 9.22 -5.04 -7.66
C GLN A 95 7.74 -5.11 -7.29
N GLY A 96 6.92 -4.14 -7.74
CA GLY A 96 5.47 -4.15 -7.52
C GLY A 96 4.78 -5.32 -8.24
N LEU A 97 5.16 -5.59 -9.48
CA LEU A 97 4.65 -6.76 -10.20
C LEU A 97 5.00 -8.06 -9.46
N ALA A 98 6.24 -8.21 -9.02
CA ALA A 98 6.71 -9.35 -8.23
C ALA A 98 5.98 -9.48 -6.88
N SER A 99 5.66 -8.35 -6.24
CA SER A 99 4.87 -8.27 -5.02
C SER A 99 3.49 -8.94 -5.18
N ALA A 100 2.80 -8.69 -6.27
CA ALA A 100 1.52 -9.34 -6.53
C ALA A 100 1.64 -10.88 -6.51
N PHE A 101 2.74 -11.43 -7.04
CA PHE A 101 3.00 -12.87 -7.00
C PHE A 101 3.35 -13.36 -5.60
N SER A 102 4.22 -12.64 -4.87
CA SER A 102 4.61 -13.02 -3.51
C SER A 102 3.43 -13.00 -2.54
N TRP A 103 2.57 -11.99 -2.61
CA TRP A 103 1.36 -11.89 -1.80
C TRP A 103 0.33 -12.97 -2.14
N THR A 104 -0.01 -13.13 -3.42
CA THR A 104 -0.99 -14.13 -3.86
C THR A 104 -0.53 -15.53 -3.49
N GLY A 105 0.74 -15.84 -3.73
CA GLY A 105 1.31 -17.15 -3.39
C GLY A 105 1.38 -17.38 -1.87
N ALA A 106 1.93 -16.43 -1.10
CA ALA A 106 2.09 -16.58 0.35
C ALA A 106 0.75 -16.70 1.09
N LEU A 107 -0.21 -15.84 0.77
CA LEU A 107 -1.52 -15.90 1.42
C LEU A 107 -2.35 -17.11 0.95
N GLY A 108 -2.27 -17.48 -0.33
CA GLY A 108 -2.88 -18.71 -0.83
C GLY A 108 -2.30 -19.96 -0.14
N TRP A 109 -0.98 -19.98 0.06
CA TRP A 109 -0.33 -21.05 0.82
C TRP A 109 -0.80 -21.10 2.28
N LEU A 110 -0.88 -19.92 2.93
CA LEU A 110 -1.39 -19.81 4.29
C LEU A 110 -2.80 -20.39 4.43
N VAL A 111 -3.69 -20.03 3.49
CA VAL A 111 -5.08 -20.51 3.47
C VAL A 111 -5.14 -22.02 3.26
N ALA A 112 -4.29 -22.58 2.38
CA ALA A 112 -4.24 -24.01 2.09
C ALA A 112 -3.78 -24.86 3.29
N VAL A 113 -2.86 -24.34 4.13
CA VAL A 113 -2.37 -25.06 5.33
C VAL A 113 -3.17 -24.75 6.59
N ALA A 114 -4.06 -23.75 6.57
CA ALA A 114 -4.77 -23.29 7.75
C ALA A 114 -5.79 -24.34 8.24
N PRO A 115 -5.73 -24.76 9.52
CA PRO A 115 -6.77 -25.62 10.09
C PRO A 115 -8.14 -24.98 10.02
N ALA A 116 -9.19 -25.81 9.86
CA ALA A 116 -10.57 -25.34 9.93
C ALA A 116 -10.82 -24.56 11.23
N GLY A 117 -11.40 -23.37 11.11
CA GLY A 117 -11.70 -22.46 12.24
C GLY A 117 -10.54 -21.53 12.67
N ARG A 118 -9.31 -21.65 12.10
CA ARG A 118 -8.19 -20.74 12.39
C ARG A 118 -7.74 -19.89 11.18
N ARG A 119 -8.37 -20.03 10.03
CA ARG A 119 -8.04 -19.27 8.81
C ARG A 119 -7.98 -17.76 9.07
N GLY A 120 -9.04 -17.20 9.64
CA GLY A 120 -9.13 -15.76 9.91
C GLY A 120 -8.01 -15.28 10.85
N GLN A 121 -7.70 -16.04 11.90
CA GLN A 121 -6.61 -15.70 12.83
C GLN A 121 -5.25 -15.68 12.13
N LEU A 122 -4.95 -16.67 11.28
CA LEU A 122 -3.67 -16.77 10.58
C LEU A 122 -3.51 -15.68 9.52
N ILE A 123 -4.59 -15.37 8.77
CA ILE A 123 -4.62 -14.24 7.84
C ILE A 123 -4.41 -12.92 8.60
N GLY A 124 -5.12 -12.72 9.70
CA GLY A 124 -4.94 -11.53 10.56
C GLY A 124 -3.50 -11.37 11.05
N ASN A 125 -2.84 -12.47 11.46
CA ASN A 125 -1.43 -12.44 11.85
C ASN A 125 -0.50 -12.08 10.67
N ALA A 126 -0.78 -12.56 9.47
CA ALA A 126 -0.01 -12.20 8.27
C ALA A 126 -0.18 -10.71 7.94
N PHE A 127 -1.39 -10.17 8.01
CA PHE A 127 -1.64 -8.73 7.84
C PHE A 127 -0.99 -7.88 8.94
N ALA A 128 -0.96 -8.35 10.19
CA ALA A 128 -0.22 -7.68 11.27
C ALA A 128 1.28 -7.58 10.97
N LEU A 129 1.87 -8.62 10.37
CA LEU A 129 3.26 -8.60 9.91
C LEU A 129 3.46 -7.69 8.69
N ALA A 130 2.48 -7.58 7.80
CA ALA A 130 2.50 -6.59 6.71
C ALA A 130 2.50 -5.15 7.27
N VAL A 131 1.66 -4.87 8.25
CA VAL A 131 1.65 -3.57 8.96
C VAL A 131 3.00 -3.31 9.65
N ALA A 132 3.57 -4.32 10.30
CA ALA A 132 4.92 -4.20 10.87
C ALA A 132 5.97 -3.88 9.78
N GLY A 133 5.91 -4.53 8.61
CA GLY A 133 6.76 -4.21 7.46
C GLY A 133 6.61 -2.75 7.02
N ALA A 134 5.38 -2.26 6.91
CA ALA A 134 5.11 -0.87 6.58
C ALA A 134 5.63 0.12 7.65
N LEU A 135 5.58 -0.25 8.94
CA LEU A 135 6.16 0.51 10.04
C LEU A 135 7.69 0.58 9.95
N PHE A 136 8.35 -0.53 9.67
CA PHE A 136 9.81 -0.59 9.60
C PHE A 136 10.37 -0.08 8.26
N GLY A 137 9.56 0.05 7.22
CA GLY A 137 9.98 0.59 5.93
C GLY A 137 10.64 1.97 6.01
N PRO A 138 9.99 2.99 6.61
CA PRO A 138 10.59 4.30 6.81
C PRO A 138 11.87 4.27 7.66
N VAL A 139 11.97 3.33 8.62
CA VAL A 139 13.22 3.11 9.39
C VAL A 139 14.31 2.60 8.47
N MET A 140 14.02 1.59 7.63
CA MET A 140 14.97 1.07 6.65
C MET A 140 15.45 2.16 5.70
N GLY A 141 14.55 2.99 5.17
CA GLY A 141 14.92 4.11 4.30
C GLY A 141 15.77 5.16 5.02
N GLY A 142 15.46 5.47 6.28
CA GLY A 142 16.29 6.33 7.12
C GLY A 142 17.69 5.74 7.36
N VAL A 143 17.80 4.46 7.67
CA VAL A 143 19.10 3.74 7.79
C VAL A 143 19.86 3.76 6.46
N ALA A 144 19.17 3.51 5.34
CA ALA A 144 19.78 3.52 4.02
C ALA A 144 20.41 4.87 3.67
N SER A 145 19.81 5.97 4.13
CA SER A 145 20.38 7.32 3.91
C SER A 145 21.69 7.58 4.65
N VAL A 146 21.98 6.83 5.72
CA VAL A 146 23.21 6.99 6.54
C VAL A 146 24.22 5.88 6.25
N ALA A 147 23.77 4.62 6.19
CA ALA A 147 24.63 3.46 5.99
C ALA A 147 24.96 3.18 4.51
N GLY A 148 24.27 3.86 3.60
CA GLY A 148 24.39 3.66 2.15
C GLY A 148 23.25 2.84 1.56
N ILE A 149 22.64 3.38 0.51
CA ILE A 149 21.44 2.81 -0.14
C ILE A 149 21.77 1.42 -0.72
N GLY A 150 22.85 1.29 -1.49
CA GLY A 150 23.26 0.03 -2.11
C GLY A 150 23.46 -1.08 -1.09
N TRP A 151 24.14 -0.81 0.03
CA TRP A 151 24.38 -1.79 1.09
C TRP A 151 23.07 -2.20 1.78
N THR A 152 22.23 -1.24 2.13
CA THR A 152 20.99 -1.51 2.85
C THR A 152 20.01 -2.32 2.00
N PHE A 153 19.75 -1.87 0.75
CA PHE A 153 18.86 -2.60 -0.15
C PHE A 153 19.47 -3.92 -0.63
N GLY A 154 20.79 -3.96 -0.82
CA GLY A 154 21.52 -5.17 -1.19
C GLY A 154 21.43 -6.26 -0.12
N THR A 155 21.69 -5.93 1.16
CA THR A 155 21.62 -6.91 2.26
C THR A 155 20.20 -7.42 2.50
N VAL A 156 19.18 -6.53 2.50
CA VAL A 156 17.78 -6.95 2.70
C VAL A 156 17.25 -7.68 1.47
N GLY A 157 17.67 -7.30 0.24
CA GLY A 157 17.38 -8.04 -0.98
C GLY A 157 17.96 -9.45 -0.94
N LEU A 158 19.21 -9.61 -0.47
CA LEU A 158 19.82 -10.94 -0.24
C LEU A 158 19.06 -11.75 0.83
N ALA A 159 18.58 -11.13 1.90
CA ALA A 159 17.77 -11.82 2.90
C ALA A 159 16.48 -12.42 2.30
N SER A 160 15.92 -11.82 1.26
CA SER A 160 14.77 -12.38 0.53
C SER A 160 15.07 -13.74 -0.10
N PHE A 161 16.30 -13.97 -0.56
CA PHE A 161 16.71 -15.30 -1.06
C PHE A 161 16.81 -16.34 0.06
N GLY A 162 17.05 -15.94 1.30
CA GLY A 162 16.90 -16.81 2.47
C GLY A 162 15.44 -17.27 2.64
N LEU A 163 14.48 -16.38 2.41
CA LEU A 163 13.05 -16.74 2.39
C LEU A 163 12.70 -17.64 1.20
N VAL A 164 13.32 -17.43 0.03
CA VAL A 164 13.20 -18.34 -1.14
C VAL A 164 13.67 -19.73 -0.78
N ALA A 165 14.86 -19.86 -0.17
CA ALA A 165 15.38 -21.14 0.28
C ALA A 165 14.46 -21.81 1.31
N TRP A 166 13.92 -21.04 2.27
CA TRP A 166 12.94 -21.55 3.23
C TRP A 166 11.66 -22.02 2.52
N ALA A 167 11.12 -21.25 1.58
CA ALA A 167 9.95 -21.66 0.80
C ALA A 167 10.24 -22.93 -0.02
N ALA A 168 11.43 -23.06 -0.62
CA ALA A 168 11.82 -24.22 -1.43
C ALA A 168 11.82 -25.53 -0.63
N VAL A 169 12.31 -25.51 0.62
CA VAL A 169 12.36 -26.70 1.48
C VAL A 169 11.03 -26.97 2.22
N THR A 170 10.10 -25.99 2.26
CA THR A 170 8.78 -26.19 2.87
C THR A 170 7.92 -27.11 1.97
N PRO A 171 7.22 -28.10 2.54
CA PRO A 171 6.36 -29.00 1.76
C PRO A 171 5.35 -28.23 0.91
N ASP A 172 5.12 -28.71 -0.29
CA ASP A 172 4.08 -28.18 -1.18
C ASP A 172 2.69 -28.54 -0.66
N VAL A 173 1.70 -27.74 -1.02
CA VAL A 173 0.29 -27.98 -0.68
C VAL A 173 -0.54 -27.84 -1.93
N THR A 174 -1.52 -28.72 -2.08
CA THR A 174 -2.54 -28.57 -3.11
C THR A 174 -3.35 -27.32 -2.78
N GLY A 175 -3.24 -26.31 -3.64
CA GLY A 175 -4.07 -25.10 -3.54
C GLY A 175 -5.54 -25.37 -3.78
N GLU A 176 -6.39 -24.38 -3.51
CA GLU A 176 -7.79 -24.42 -3.92
C GLU A 176 -7.86 -24.59 -5.45
N GLU A 177 -8.88 -25.32 -5.94
CA GLU A 177 -9.13 -25.44 -7.38
C GLU A 177 -9.21 -24.04 -8.02
N SER A 178 -8.63 -23.89 -9.20
CA SER A 178 -8.61 -22.61 -9.90
C SER A 178 -10.03 -22.18 -10.26
N GLN A 179 -10.50 -21.10 -9.68
CA GLN A 179 -11.77 -20.48 -10.05
C GLN A 179 -11.62 -19.76 -11.41
N SER A 180 -12.66 -19.75 -12.22
CA SER A 180 -12.64 -19.04 -13.51
C SER A 180 -12.48 -17.52 -13.28
N PRO A 181 -11.63 -16.82 -14.07
CA PRO A 181 -11.50 -15.36 -14.01
C PRO A 181 -12.82 -14.60 -14.21
N MET A 182 -13.80 -15.24 -14.85
CA MET A 182 -15.13 -14.68 -15.08
C MET A 182 -15.86 -14.36 -13.76
N HIS A 183 -15.58 -15.08 -12.68
CA HIS A 183 -16.15 -14.75 -11.35
C HIS A 183 -15.66 -13.38 -10.85
N LEU A 184 -14.38 -13.06 -11.05
CA LEU A 184 -13.84 -11.75 -10.73
C LEU A 184 -14.48 -10.66 -11.60
N VAL A 185 -14.63 -10.92 -12.91
CA VAL A 185 -15.27 -9.96 -13.85
C VAL A 185 -16.72 -9.69 -13.45
N HIS A 186 -17.49 -10.75 -13.10
CA HIS A 186 -18.86 -10.56 -12.62
C HIS A 186 -18.92 -9.82 -11.28
N ALA A 187 -17.96 -10.06 -10.38
CA ALA A 187 -17.88 -9.34 -9.11
C ALA A 187 -17.63 -7.84 -9.35
N LEU A 188 -16.74 -7.48 -10.29
CA LEU A 188 -16.47 -6.09 -10.66
C LEU A 188 -17.69 -5.38 -11.30
N GLY A 189 -18.69 -6.13 -11.79
CA GLY A 189 -19.97 -5.59 -12.25
C GLY A 189 -20.95 -5.25 -11.12
N ASP A 190 -20.68 -5.68 -9.88
CA ASP A 190 -21.56 -5.41 -8.75
C ASP A 190 -21.36 -4.00 -8.19
N ARG A 191 -22.46 -3.21 -8.17
CA ARG A 191 -22.45 -1.84 -7.62
C ARG A 191 -21.99 -1.81 -6.15
N ARG A 192 -22.33 -2.82 -5.34
CA ARG A 192 -21.91 -2.89 -3.93
C ARG A 192 -20.40 -3.03 -3.81
N ILE A 193 -19.80 -3.86 -4.66
CA ILE A 193 -18.33 -4.04 -4.74
C ILE A 193 -17.66 -2.75 -5.22
N LEU A 194 -18.21 -2.06 -6.22
CA LEU A 194 -17.67 -0.79 -6.68
C LEU A 194 -17.71 0.31 -5.61
N VAL A 195 -18.81 0.38 -4.84
CA VAL A 195 -18.93 1.33 -3.73
C VAL A 195 -17.95 1.01 -2.60
N ALA A 196 -17.84 -0.26 -2.19
CA ALA A 196 -16.85 -0.68 -1.21
C ALA A 196 -15.41 -0.43 -1.69
N GLY A 197 -15.14 -0.75 -2.97
CA GLY A 197 -13.87 -0.47 -3.63
C GLY A 197 -13.52 1.02 -3.64
N TRP A 198 -14.49 1.92 -3.80
CA TRP A 198 -14.27 3.36 -3.72
C TRP A 198 -13.69 3.79 -2.37
N PHE A 199 -14.14 3.18 -1.26
CA PHE A 199 -13.58 3.42 0.08
C PHE A 199 -12.20 2.80 0.30
N VAL A 200 -11.65 2.09 -0.69
CA VAL A 200 -10.24 1.66 -0.76
C VAL A 200 -9.45 2.56 -1.72
N VAL A 201 -10.02 2.90 -2.87
CA VAL A 201 -9.40 3.79 -3.87
C VAL A 201 -9.13 5.18 -3.29
N LEU A 202 -10.13 5.79 -2.64
CA LEU A 202 -10.03 7.18 -2.17
C LEU A 202 -8.93 7.39 -1.12
N PRO A 203 -8.82 6.60 -0.04
CA PRO A 203 -7.69 6.74 0.88
C PRO A 203 -6.35 6.38 0.23
N ALA A 204 -6.31 5.45 -0.71
CA ALA A 204 -5.10 5.16 -1.47
C ALA A 204 -4.64 6.36 -2.31
N LEU A 205 -5.57 7.10 -2.93
CA LEU A 205 -5.29 8.38 -3.59
C LEU A 205 -4.67 9.40 -2.62
N LEU A 206 -5.26 9.55 -1.43
CA LEU A 206 -4.80 10.46 -0.39
C LEU A 206 -3.39 10.08 0.07
N PHE A 207 -3.14 8.81 0.38
CA PHE A 207 -1.81 8.29 0.73
C PHE A 207 -0.80 8.47 -0.39
N GLY A 208 -1.21 8.31 -1.66
CA GLY A 208 -0.35 8.53 -2.82
C GLY A 208 0.15 9.96 -2.90
N VAL A 209 -0.75 10.95 -2.77
CA VAL A 209 -0.37 12.38 -2.80
C VAL A 209 0.52 12.74 -1.60
N VAL A 210 0.13 12.35 -0.38
CA VAL A 210 0.90 12.65 0.85
C VAL A 210 2.26 11.95 0.81
N GLY A 211 2.34 10.71 0.31
CA GLY A 211 3.58 9.94 0.20
C GLY A 211 4.62 10.57 -0.73
N VAL A 212 4.19 11.44 -1.65
CA VAL A 212 5.09 12.18 -2.54
C VAL A 212 5.37 13.60 -2.02
N LEU A 213 4.32 14.36 -1.76
CA LEU A 213 4.48 15.80 -1.50
C LEU A 213 4.95 16.10 -0.06
N ALA A 214 4.51 15.31 0.92
CA ALA A 214 4.89 15.57 2.31
C ALA A 214 6.39 15.34 2.58
N PRO A 215 7.04 14.22 2.15
CA PRO A 215 8.48 14.08 2.37
C PRO A 215 9.30 15.13 1.63
N LEU A 216 8.92 15.53 0.40
CA LEU A 216 9.58 16.59 -0.33
C LEU A 216 9.47 17.92 0.42
N ARG A 217 8.28 18.28 0.91
CA ARG A 217 8.07 19.51 1.66
C ARG A 217 8.75 19.52 3.01
N LEU A 218 8.78 18.38 3.74
CA LEU A 218 9.53 18.24 4.98
C LEU A 218 11.04 18.44 4.76
N ALA A 219 11.58 17.94 3.65
CA ALA A 219 12.97 18.15 3.28
C ALA A 219 13.27 19.61 2.93
N GLU A 220 12.39 20.29 2.18
CA GLU A 220 12.49 21.74 1.91
C GLU A 220 12.49 22.56 3.22
N LEU A 221 11.78 22.11 4.25
CA LEU A 221 11.73 22.74 5.57
C LEU A 221 12.89 22.31 6.49
N GLY A 222 13.85 21.53 5.98
CA GLY A 222 15.10 21.17 6.67
C GLY A 222 15.04 19.87 7.49
N PHE A 223 14.10 18.95 7.22
CA PHE A 223 14.18 17.61 7.76
C PHE A 223 15.06 16.73 6.88
N GLY A 224 16.00 15.99 7.50
CA GLY A 224 16.73 14.91 6.83
C GLY A 224 15.92 13.64 6.74
N ALA A 225 16.41 12.66 5.95
CA ALA A 225 15.72 11.39 5.69
C ALA A 225 15.35 10.62 6.97
N VAL A 226 16.22 10.62 8.00
CA VAL A 226 15.94 9.98 9.29
C VAL A 226 14.74 10.61 10.00
N ALA A 227 14.67 11.96 10.01
CA ALA A 227 13.56 12.68 10.63
C ALA A 227 12.24 12.45 9.85
N ILE A 228 12.29 12.45 8.53
CA ILE A 228 11.15 12.12 7.67
C ILE A 228 10.70 10.67 7.95
N GLY A 229 11.65 9.72 8.01
CA GLY A 229 11.37 8.34 8.38
C GLY A 229 10.67 8.22 9.74
N ALA A 230 11.12 8.97 10.75
CA ALA A 230 10.51 9.00 12.08
C ALA A 230 9.06 9.56 12.05
N VAL A 231 8.78 10.58 11.24
CA VAL A 231 7.41 11.12 11.07
C VAL A 231 6.48 10.07 10.47
N PHE A 232 6.90 9.39 9.40
CA PHE A 232 6.10 8.35 8.76
C PHE A 232 5.97 7.09 9.62
N LEU A 233 7.01 6.71 10.38
CA LEU A 233 6.93 5.65 11.38
C LEU A 233 5.89 5.99 12.45
N CYS A 234 5.92 7.21 13.00
CA CYS A 234 4.96 7.66 13.99
C CYS A 234 3.52 7.65 13.43
N SER A 235 3.35 8.15 12.19
CA SER A 235 2.07 8.12 11.46
C SER A 235 1.52 6.69 11.35
N ALA A 236 2.33 5.77 10.85
CA ALA A 236 1.92 4.38 10.66
C ALA A 236 1.69 3.64 11.99
N ALA A 237 2.47 3.93 13.04
CA ALA A 237 2.28 3.35 14.36
C ALA A 237 0.95 3.77 15.01
N LEU A 238 0.62 5.06 14.90
CA LEU A 238 -0.65 5.58 15.42
C LEU A 238 -1.84 5.08 14.60
N GLU A 239 -1.70 5.00 13.27
CA GLU A 239 -2.70 4.39 12.39
C GLU A 239 -2.96 2.92 12.76
N ALA A 240 -1.90 2.13 12.95
CA ALA A 240 -2.01 0.72 13.36
C ALA A 240 -2.73 0.57 14.71
N GLY A 241 -2.40 1.43 15.69
CA GLY A 241 -3.10 1.48 16.97
C GLY A 241 -4.58 1.87 16.84
N ASN A 242 -4.86 2.85 15.98
CA ASN A 242 -6.22 3.31 15.70
C ASN A 242 -7.07 2.22 15.02
N ASN A 243 -6.49 1.40 14.14
CA ASN A 243 -7.20 0.31 13.47
C ASN A 243 -7.82 -0.69 14.45
N VAL A 244 -7.18 -0.94 15.60
CA VAL A 244 -7.74 -1.79 16.67
C VAL A 244 -8.99 -1.18 17.28
N LEU A 245 -9.01 0.15 17.48
CA LEU A 245 -10.18 0.87 17.99
C LEU A 245 -11.29 0.93 16.96
N LEU A 246 -10.95 1.16 15.70
CA LEU A 246 -11.90 1.22 14.58
C LEU A 246 -12.62 -0.12 14.37
N GLY A 247 -11.92 -1.24 14.51
CA GLY A 247 -12.54 -2.57 14.47
C GLY A 247 -13.67 -2.67 15.51
N ARG A 248 -13.38 -2.32 16.78
CA ARG A 248 -14.38 -2.35 17.86
C ARG A 248 -15.56 -1.38 17.64
N VAL A 249 -15.29 -0.20 17.06
CA VAL A 249 -16.34 0.78 16.73
C VAL A 249 -17.21 0.27 15.59
N SER A 250 -16.59 -0.29 14.54
CA SER A 250 -17.30 -0.88 13.39
C SER A 250 -18.19 -2.06 13.81
N ASP A 251 -17.70 -2.91 14.73
CA ASP A 251 -18.47 -4.06 15.24
C ASP A 251 -19.71 -3.63 16.03
N ARG A 252 -19.62 -2.51 16.76
CA ARG A 252 -20.72 -2.02 17.62
C ARG A 252 -21.71 -1.11 16.91
N HIS A 253 -21.23 -0.24 16.02
CA HIS A 253 -22.02 0.85 15.44
C HIS A 253 -22.09 0.77 13.90
N GLY A 254 -21.52 -0.29 13.30
CA GLY A 254 -21.39 -0.46 11.86
C GLY A 254 -20.25 0.36 11.23
N PRO A 255 -19.88 0.05 9.99
CA PRO A 255 -18.73 0.65 9.32
C PRO A 255 -18.96 2.10 8.87
N LEU A 256 -20.19 2.56 8.80
CA LEU A 256 -20.52 3.90 8.27
C LEU A 256 -20.05 5.04 9.20
N LEU A 257 -20.08 4.85 10.52
CA LEU A 257 -19.64 5.87 11.47
C LEU A 257 -18.15 6.20 11.31
N PRO A 258 -17.22 5.23 11.33
CA PRO A 258 -15.80 5.52 11.08
C PRO A 258 -15.55 6.05 9.67
N ILE A 259 -16.28 5.61 8.64
CA ILE A 259 -16.14 6.13 7.27
C ILE A 259 -16.47 7.63 7.24
N ILE A 260 -17.60 8.05 7.82
CA ILE A 260 -18.00 9.48 7.89
C ILE A 260 -16.97 10.30 8.68
N ALA A 261 -16.56 9.81 9.85
CA ALA A 261 -15.57 10.49 10.68
C ALA A 261 -14.22 10.64 9.96
N GLY A 262 -13.76 9.58 9.29
CA GLY A 262 -12.54 9.59 8.49
C GLY A 262 -12.61 10.56 7.31
N LEU A 263 -13.74 10.62 6.58
CA LEU A 263 -13.94 11.57 5.49
C LEU A 263 -13.90 13.01 5.99
N VAL A 264 -14.61 13.34 7.08
CA VAL A 264 -14.61 14.69 7.67
C VAL A 264 -13.18 15.08 8.11
N ALA A 265 -12.49 14.20 8.83
CA ALA A 265 -11.11 14.43 9.25
C ALA A 265 -10.18 14.62 8.04
N SER A 266 -10.35 13.81 6.99
CA SER A 266 -9.54 13.90 5.77
C SER A 266 -9.76 15.20 4.99
N ILE A 267 -10.99 15.73 4.93
CA ILE A 267 -11.28 17.03 4.35
C ILE A 267 -10.50 18.13 5.08
N VAL A 268 -10.55 18.12 6.40
CA VAL A 268 -9.86 19.12 7.24
C VAL A 268 -8.35 19.01 7.06
N VAL A 269 -7.80 17.80 7.22
CA VAL A 269 -6.35 17.59 7.16
C VAL A 269 -5.79 17.87 5.76
N ALA A 270 -6.44 17.38 4.69
CA ALA A 270 -6.02 17.66 3.33
C ALA A 270 -6.06 19.16 3.01
N SER A 271 -7.06 19.90 3.53
CA SER A 271 -7.12 21.36 3.37
C SER A 271 -6.03 22.11 4.12
N LEU A 272 -5.49 21.55 5.20
CA LEU A 272 -4.44 22.19 6.02
C LEU A 272 -3.02 21.84 5.58
N LEU A 273 -2.79 20.65 5.02
CA LEU A 273 -1.46 20.13 4.64
C LEU A 273 -0.58 21.06 3.78
N PRO A 274 -1.11 21.84 2.82
CA PRO A 274 -0.25 22.65 1.95
C PRO A 274 0.31 23.92 2.59
N TRP A 275 -0.24 24.39 3.72
CA TRP A 275 0.03 25.73 4.23
C TRP A 275 1.18 25.86 5.25
N PRO A 276 1.57 24.83 6.03
CA PRO A 276 2.58 25.02 7.06
C PRO A 276 3.94 25.47 6.50
N SER A 277 4.47 26.50 7.11
CA SER A 277 5.87 26.94 6.94
C SER A 277 6.80 26.38 8.03
N ASN A 278 6.23 25.79 9.08
CA ASN A 278 6.97 25.16 10.17
C ASN A 278 6.98 23.64 9.97
N ARG A 279 8.19 23.05 10.00
CA ARG A 279 8.40 21.61 9.80
C ARG A 279 7.69 20.72 10.83
N PHE A 280 7.60 21.17 12.09
CA PHE A 280 6.95 20.40 13.15
C PHE A 280 5.41 20.40 13.00
N VAL A 281 4.83 21.54 12.59
CA VAL A 281 3.40 21.63 12.27
C VAL A 281 3.08 20.72 11.10
N LEU A 282 3.89 20.72 10.05
CA LEU A 282 3.71 19.83 8.92
C LEU A 282 3.83 18.35 9.34
N ALA A 283 4.82 18.01 10.17
CA ALA A 283 4.98 16.66 10.70
C ALA A 283 3.73 16.18 11.46
N VAL A 284 3.14 17.02 12.31
CA VAL A 284 1.90 16.71 13.03
C VAL A 284 0.75 16.50 12.04
N LEU A 285 0.63 17.33 11.00
CA LEU A 285 -0.40 17.16 9.97
C LEU A 285 -0.21 15.88 9.13
N VAL A 286 1.04 15.46 8.85
CA VAL A 286 1.33 14.18 8.18
C VAL A 286 0.89 13.01 9.06
N VAL A 287 1.13 13.07 10.36
CA VAL A 287 0.65 12.06 11.31
C VAL A 287 -0.89 12.05 11.36
N ALA A 288 -1.51 13.22 11.41
CA ALA A 288 -2.97 13.35 11.37
C ALA A 288 -3.57 12.84 10.04
N ALA A 289 -2.83 12.97 8.93
CA ALA A 289 -3.22 12.43 7.64
C ALA A 289 -3.28 10.90 7.67
N GLY A 290 -2.24 10.23 8.19
CA GLY A 290 -2.26 8.78 8.36
C GLY A 290 -3.45 8.30 9.18
N LEU A 291 -3.71 8.94 10.32
CA LEU A 291 -4.87 8.63 11.16
C LEU A 291 -6.20 8.82 10.42
N SER A 292 -6.40 9.98 9.78
CA SER A 292 -7.67 10.29 9.11
C SER A 292 -7.95 9.40 7.92
N PHE A 293 -6.92 9.13 7.09
CA PHE A 293 -7.05 8.29 5.89
C PHE A 293 -7.25 6.81 6.25
N GLY A 294 -6.50 6.32 7.26
CA GLY A 294 -6.65 4.96 7.79
C GLY A 294 -8.02 4.71 8.40
N THR A 295 -8.64 5.76 8.98
CA THR A 295 -9.93 5.64 9.68
C THR A 295 -11.06 5.14 8.76
N PHE A 296 -11.04 5.43 7.46
CA PHE A 296 -12.04 4.89 6.53
C PHE A 296 -11.47 3.83 5.56
N PHE A 297 -10.15 3.72 5.45
CA PHE A 297 -9.49 2.68 4.65
C PHE A 297 -9.77 1.27 5.19
N THR A 298 -9.56 1.05 6.48
CA THR A 298 -9.76 -0.25 7.12
C THR A 298 -11.21 -0.75 7.03
N PRO A 299 -12.25 0.05 7.37
CA PRO A 299 -13.64 -0.34 7.12
C PRO A 299 -13.95 -0.60 5.65
N GLY A 300 -13.39 0.18 4.72
CA GLY A 300 -13.53 -0.03 3.28
C GLY A 300 -12.97 -1.38 2.83
N MET A 301 -11.77 -1.74 3.29
CA MET A 301 -11.16 -3.05 3.05
C MET A 301 -12.01 -4.20 3.59
N THR A 302 -12.54 -4.06 4.81
CA THR A 302 -13.40 -5.07 5.43
C THR A 302 -14.70 -5.26 4.66
N LEU A 303 -15.35 -4.17 4.24
CA LEU A 303 -16.56 -4.22 3.40
C LEU A 303 -16.29 -4.93 2.07
N LEU A 304 -15.18 -4.60 1.42
CA LEU A 304 -14.81 -5.21 0.14
C LEU A 304 -14.51 -6.71 0.28
N SER A 305 -13.80 -7.10 1.35
CA SER A 305 -13.51 -8.50 1.66
C SER A 305 -14.78 -9.30 1.95
N ASN A 306 -15.69 -8.78 2.78
CA ASN A 306 -16.94 -9.45 3.10
C ASN A 306 -17.82 -9.64 1.86
N LEU A 307 -17.89 -8.64 0.96
CA LEU A 307 -18.62 -8.75 -0.29
C LEU A 307 -17.99 -9.76 -1.26
N ALA A 308 -16.66 -9.89 -1.27
CA ALA A 308 -15.96 -10.91 -2.03
C ALA A 308 -16.31 -12.31 -1.53
N ASP A 309 -16.36 -12.51 -0.20
CA ASP A 309 -16.77 -13.75 0.44
C ASP A 309 -18.24 -14.08 0.17
N GLU A 310 -19.17 -13.10 0.27
CA GLU A 310 -20.60 -13.26 -0.08
C GLU A 310 -20.79 -13.70 -1.54
N ARG A 311 -19.90 -13.31 -2.45
CA ARG A 311 -19.91 -13.71 -3.86
C ARG A 311 -19.19 -15.03 -4.14
N GLY A 312 -18.69 -15.69 -3.10
CA GLY A 312 -17.97 -16.96 -3.22
C GLY A 312 -16.66 -16.85 -3.98
N LEU A 313 -16.01 -15.68 -3.96
CA LEU A 313 -14.69 -15.51 -4.55
C LEU A 313 -13.65 -16.28 -3.74
N HIS A 314 -12.86 -17.12 -4.43
CA HIS A 314 -11.70 -17.74 -3.81
C HIS A 314 -10.72 -16.66 -3.33
N PHE A 315 -9.95 -16.99 -2.30
CA PHE A 315 -9.06 -16.04 -1.64
C PHE A 315 -8.12 -15.29 -2.61
N GLY A 316 -7.61 -15.98 -3.66
CA GLY A 316 -6.77 -15.35 -4.68
C GLY A 316 -7.47 -14.20 -5.42
N TYR A 317 -8.75 -14.36 -5.76
CA TYR A 317 -9.53 -13.32 -6.43
C TYR A 317 -10.01 -12.24 -5.47
N ALA A 318 -10.32 -12.58 -4.21
CA ALA A 318 -10.60 -11.58 -3.18
C ALA A 318 -9.38 -10.67 -2.95
N SER A 319 -8.17 -11.24 -2.88
CA SER A 319 -6.91 -10.49 -2.80
C SER A 319 -6.65 -9.64 -4.05
N ALA A 320 -6.90 -10.20 -5.24
CA ALA A 320 -6.79 -9.44 -6.50
C ALA A 320 -7.76 -8.24 -6.53
N LEU A 321 -8.98 -8.41 -6.05
CA LEU A 321 -9.99 -7.34 -5.96
C LEU A 321 -9.52 -6.19 -5.07
N ILE A 322 -8.89 -6.50 -3.93
CA ILE A 322 -8.28 -5.49 -3.04
C ILE A 322 -7.17 -4.73 -3.76
N ASN A 323 -6.27 -5.44 -4.45
CA ASN A 323 -5.19 -4.82 -5.21
C ASN A 323 -5.72 -3.98 -6.39
N ILE A 324 -6.77 -4.44 -7.08
CA ILE A 324 -7.43 -3.69 -8.17
C ILE A 324 -8.06 -2.39 -7.63
N ALA A 325 -8.50 -2.35 -6.37
CA ALA A 325 -9.00 -1.13 -5.75
C ALA A 325 -7.85 -0.23 -5.23
N TRP A 326 -6.90 -0.80 -4.48
CA TRP A 326 -5.83 -0.02 -3.84
C TRP A 326 -4.81 0.55 -4.84
N ALA A 327 -4.31 -0.28 -5.74
CA ALA A 327 -3.15 0.08 -6.54
C ALA A 327 -3.41 1.23 -7.54
N PRO A 328 -4.55 1.30 -8.27
CA PRO A 328 -4.84 2.47 -9.10
C PRO A 328 -4.97 3.76 -8.29
N GLY A 329 -5.60 3.71 -7.10
CA GLY A 329 -5.70 4.86 -6.21
C GLY A 329 -4.32 5.38 -5.84
N GLN A 330 -3.44 4.51 -5.35
CA GLN A 330 -2.07 4.85 -4.98
C GLN A 330 -1.25 5.36 -6.17
N THR A 331 -1.38 4.71 -7.34
CA THR A 331 -0.67 5.11 -8.57
C THR A 331 -1.11 6.50 -9.04
N ILE A 332 -2.42 6.73 -9.16
CA ILE A 332 -2.98 8.01 -9.62
C ILE A 332 -2.69 9.10 -8.60
N GLY A 333 -2.79 8.80 -7.29
CA GLY A 333 -2.46 9.74 -6.22
C GLY A 333 -0.99 10.18 -6.28
N ALA A 334 -0.07 9.24 -6.40
CA ALA A 334 1.36 9.54 -6.45
C ALA A 334 1.77 10.25 -7.75
N ALA A 335 1.52 9.65 -8.90
CA ALA A 335 1.91 10.22 -10.20
C ALA A 335 1.11 11.48 -10.54
N GLY A 336 -0.21 11.42 -10.41
CA GLY A 336 -1.11 12.55 -10.72
C GLY A 336 -0.94 13.70 -9.74
N GLY A 337 -0.82 13.41 -8.44
CA GLY A 337 -0.55 14.42 -7.41
C GLY A 337 0.80 15.11 -7.62
N GLY A 338 1.86 14.35 -7.89
CA GLY A 338 3.18 14.89 -8.21
C GLY A 338 3.19 15.74 -9.47
N ALA A 339 2.57 15.26 -10.55
CA ALA A 339 2.46 16.00 -11.82
C ALA A 339 1.63 17.28 -11.67
N LEU A 340 0.50 17.22 -10.97
CA LEU A 340 -0.36 18.37 -10.73
C LEU A 340 0.32 19.43 -9.87
N ALA A 341 1.04 19.02 -8.81
CA ALA A 341 1.83 19.91 -7.99
C ALA A 341 2.99 20.57 -8.79
N HIS A 342 3.62 19.80 -9.67
CA HIS A 342 4.68 20.31 -10.55
C HIS A 342 4.16 21.36 -11.55
N ALA A 343 3.00 21.10 -12.15
CA ALA A 343 2.38 21.99 -13.15
C ALA A 343 1.72 23.23 -12.54
N THR A 344 1.39 23.20 -11.24
CA THR A 344 0.63 24.27 -10.58
C THR A 344 1.31 24.72 -9.28
N ARG A 345 0.83 24.23 -8.15
CA ARG A 345 1.38 24.43 -6.79
C ARG A 345 0.93 23.28 -5.87
N ASP A 346 1.63 23.05 -4.77
CA ASP A 346 1.37 21.93 -3.84
C ASP A 346 -0.05 21.92 -3.26
N ALA A 347 -0.68 23.08 -3.12
CA ALA A 347 -2.03 23.17 -2.61
C ALA A 347 -3.09 22.51 -3.51
N VAL A 348 -2.88 22.51 -4.83
CA VAL A 348 -3.91 22.06 -5.78
C VAL A 348 -4.27 20.57 -5.61
N PRO A 349 -3.32 19.62 -5.62
CA PRO A 349 -3.68 18.20 -5.43
C PRO A 349 -4.35 17.93 -4.08
N TYR A 350 -3.93 18.57 -3.00
CA TYR A 350 -4.57 18.43 -1.69
C TYR A 350 -6.00 18.96 -1.67
N LEU A 351 -6.25 20.13 -2.26
CA LEU A 351 -7.60 20.73 -2.32
C LEU A 351 -8.53 19.94 -3.26
N VAL A 352 -8.01 19.40 -4.36
CA VAL A 352 -8.77 18.49 -5.22
C VAL A 352 -9.24 17.27 -4.44
N LEU A 353 -8.35 16.65 -3.66
CA LEU A 353 -8.70 15.51 -2.83
C LEU A 353 -9.69 15.87 -1.70
N ALA A 354 -9.53 17.02 -1.05
CA ALA A 354 -10.51 17.52 -0.10
C ALA A 354 -11.89 17.70 -0.74
N GLY A 355 -11.94 18.20 -1.97
CA GLY A 355 -13.16 18.29 -2.77
C GLY A 355 -13.79 16.93 -3.08
N ILE A 356 -12.98 15.93 -3.49
CA ILE A 356 -13.45 14.56 -3.75
C ILE A 356 -13.99 13.93 -2.46
N CYS A 357 -13.31 14.09 -1.32
CA CYS A 357 -13.80 13.63 -0.02
C CYS A 357 -15.14 14.29 0.35
N THR A 358 -15.27 15.61 0.10
CA THR A 358 -16.52 16.35 0.36
C THR A 358 -17.67 15.81 -0.50
N LEU A 359 -17.44 15.62 -1.80
CA LEU A 359 -18.45 15.07 -2.70
C LEU A 359 -18.85 13.64 -2.30
N THR A 360 -17.88 12.82 -1.90
CA THR A 360 -18.12 11.45 -1.40
C THR A 360 -18.97 11.49 -0.12
N LEU A 361 -18.65 12.38 0.82
CA LEU A 361 -19.41 12.55 2.06
C LEU A 361 -20.86 12.98 1.78
N LEU A 362 -21.05 13.98 0.91
CA LEU A 362 -22.38 14.44 0.53
C LEU A 362 -23.21 13.36 -0.17
N ALA A 363 -22.58 12.58 -1.06
CA ALA A 363 -23.25 11.44 -1.72
C ALA A 363 -23.66 10.37 -0.69
N LEU A 364 -22.80 10.07 0.30
CA LEU A 364 -23.07 9.09 1.34
C LEU A 364 -24.22 9.55 2.26
N LEU A 365 -24.26 10.83 2.63
CA LEU A 365 -25.33 11.37 3.46
C LEU A 365 -26.70 11.36 2.73
N ARG A 366 -26.72 11.76 1.46
CA ARG A 366 -27.94 11.71 0.63
C ARG A 366 -28.50 10.30 0.44
N SER A 367 -27.63 9.28 0.36
CA SER A 367 -28.07 7.88 0.20
C SER A 367 -28.68 7.30 1.51
N ARG A 368 -28.57 7.99 2.64
CA ARG A 368 -29.18 7.61 3.91
C ARG A 368 -30.61 8.14 4.09
N ASP A 369 -30.97 9.15 3.33
CA ASP A 369 -32.29 9.80 3.41
C ASP A 369 -33.31 9.14 2.44
N VAL A 370 -32.93 8.07 1.74
CA VAL A 370 -33.75 7.22 0.86
C VAL A 370 -33.75 5.78 1.40
#